data_c2a4f4f6a984a2a7f5563f7d690bc5ab
#
_entry.id   c2a4f4f6a984a2a7f5563f7d690bc5ab
#
_cell.length_a   1.000
_cell.length_b   1.000
_cell.length_c   1.000
_cell.angle_alpha   90.00
_cell.angle_beta   90.00
_cell.angle_gamma   90.00
#
_symmetry.space_group_name_H-M   'P 1'
#
loop_
_entity.id
_entity.type
_entity.pdbx_description
1 polymer ?
#
loop_
_entity_poly.entity_id
_entity_poly.type
_entity_poly.pdbx_seq_one_letter_code
_entity_poly.pdbx_strand_id
1 'polypeptide(L)'
;MAIDPSAILQGRAPGRAPVGVIVGIVFASLCLLVVLAFDAITGGGSFVVGLLLALLPVAVWLPLVLALDRMEPEPPNALVFAFLWGAGVAALFASILNTLGLSLLTETELTGEEDGWYLVATFGAPVIEELLKGLVLFGMLWWRRQELNGPTDGVIYAAMVGLGFAATENIQYFIDALEADQLGYVFVLRAIVSPLLHPLCTAMTGIGVAVAALAGPGRLRRRAPLYGLAGAIVLHSLWNGSTKFGVLGLAGAYLVGFAVLVALIVILARDRRRIVQLIGHYLPMYAPVGIVTADDLRMLSSLPGRRAARAWARAAGGRPAERAMTDYQQAATELALLHQRAGAQRDLDPHGLEQQRQYLVWLMQQARATFLARRPNPPQSPWGATGFGPPAR
;
A
#
# COMPACT_ATOMS: atom_id res chain seq x y z
N MET A 1 -23.38 0.83 22.65
CA MET A 1 -22.52 1.42 21.64
C MET A 1 -22.05 0.31 20.73
N ALA A 2 -22.39 0.29 19.45
CA ALA A 2 -21.89 -0.77 18.54
C ALA A 2 -20.39 -0.58 18.39
N ILE A 3 -19.62 -1.63 18.67
CA ILE A 3 -18.16 -1.62 18.51
C ILE A 3 -17.89 -1.75 17.02
N ASP A 4 -17.11 -0.83 16.47
CA ASP A 4 -16.69 -0.85 15.07
C ASP A 4 -15.55 -1.86 14.88
N PRO A 5 -15.78 -2.98 14.14
CA PRO A 5 -14.75 -3.98 13.90
C PRO A 5 -13.50 -3.39 13.24
N SER A 6 -13.66 -2.41 12.37
CA SER A 6 -12.54 -1.77 11.66
C SER A 6 -11.59 -1.03 12.60
N ALA A 7 -12.09 -0.46 13.68
CA ALA A 7 -11.25 0.18 14.69
C ALA A 7 -10.37 -0.83 15.44
N ILE A 8 -10.93 -2.01 15.77
CA ILE A 8 -10.19 -3.09 16.44
C ILE A 8 -9.09 -3.62 15.52
N LEU A 9 -9.41 -3.88 14.26
CA LEU A 9 -8.45 -4.37 13.26
C LEU A 9 -7.30 -3.39 13.02
N GLN A 10 -7.57 -2.08 13.15
CA GLN A 10 -6.55 -1.02 13.04
C GLN A 10 -5.80 -0.75 14.36
N GLY A 11 -5.94 -1.59 15.38
CA GLY A 11 -5.30 -1.40 16.69
C GLY A 11 -5.77 -0.15 17.45
N ARG A 12 -6.91 0.47 17.03
CA ARG A 12 -7.47 1.65 17.68
C ARG A 12 -8.47 1.28 18.77
N ALA A 13 -8.55 2.10 19.80
CA ALA A 13 -9.60 1.96 20.78
C ALA A 13 -10.98 2.13 20.10
N PRO A 14 -11.96 1.24 20.35
CA PRO A 14 -13.30 1.35 19.80
C PRO A 14 -13.90 2.74 20.07
N GLY A 15 -14.44 3.36 19.01
CA GLY A 15 -15.11 4.66 19.10
C GLY A 15 -14.23 5.90 18.86
N ARG A 16 -12.92 5.76 18.63
CA ARG A 16 -12.07 6.91 18.23
C ARG A 16 -12.02 7.03 16.71
N ALA A 17 -12.46 8.18 16.20
CA ALA A 17 -12.33 8.53 14.78
C ALA A 17 -10.84 8.70 14.40
N PRO A 18 -10.42 8.32 13.18
CA PRO A 18 -9.06 8.53 12.70
C PRO A 18 -8.86 9.99 12.23
N VAL A 19 -8.96 10.94 13.16
CA VAL A 19 -8.97 12.39 12.86
C VAL A 19 -7.75 12.80 12.04
N GLY A 20 -6.56 12.32 12.40
CA GLY A 20 -5.33 12.65 11.67
C GLY A 20 -5.36 12.21 10.19
N VAL A 21 -5.91 11.02 9.91
CA VAL A 21 -6.07 10.55 8.51
C VAL A 21 -7.11 11.37 7.77
N ILE A 22 -8.22 11.72 8.42
CA ILE A 22 -9.26 12.55 7.80
C ILE A 22 -8.70 13.94 7.45
N VAL A 23 -8.00 14.58 8.38
CA VAL A 23 -7.32 15.86 8.14
C VAL A 23 -6.30 15.75 7.02
N GLY A 24 -5.50 14.67 7.02
CA GLY A 24 -4.53 14.39 5.96
C GLY A 24 -5.19 14.20 4.59
N ILE A 25 -6.31 13.48 4.50
CA ILE A 25 -7.09 13.31 3.26
C ILE A 25 -7.59 14.67 2.76
N VAL A 26 -8.17 15.49 3.64
CA VAL A 26 -8.68 16.81 3.26
C VAL A 26 -7.54 17.68 2.73
N PHE A 27 -6.42 17.76 3.45
CA PHE A 27 -5.25 18.53 3.03
C PHE A 27 -4.71 18.05 1.67
N ALA A 28 -4.51 16.74 1.51
CA ALA A 28 -4.01 16.16 0.26
C ALA A 28 -4.97 16.38 -0.92
N SER A 29 -6.29 16.32 -0.66
CA SER A 29 -7.31 16.63 -1.67
C SER A 29 -7.27 18.11 -2.09
N LEU A 30 -7.04 19.03 -1.16
CA LEU A 30 -6.88 20.45 -1.49
C LEU A 30 -5.63 20.68 -2.35
N CYS A 31 -4.51 20.05 -2.02
CA CYS A 31 -3.31 20.10 -2.86
C CYS A 31 -3.57 19.55 -4.27
N LEU A 32 -4.27 18.41 -4.38
CA LEU A 32 -4.66 17.84 -5.67
C LEU A 32 -5.55 18.80 -6.48
N LEU A 33 -6.53 19.44 -5.83
CA LEU A 33 -7.38 20.43 -6.51
C LEU A 33 -6.58 21.63 -7.04
N VAL A 34 -5.54 22.07 -6.31
CA VAL A 34 -4.65 23.14 -6.77
C VAL A 34 -3.90 22.71 -8.05
N VAL A 35 -3.35 21.48 -8.08
CA VAL A 35 -2.66 20.97 -9.27
C VAL A 35 -3.61 20.84 -10.43
N LEU A 36 -4.77 20.21 -10.25
CA LEU A 36 -5.76 20.02 -11.32
C LEU A 36 -6.30 21.36 -11.84
N ALA A 37 -6.48 22.36 -10.98
CA ALA A 37 -6.89 23.70 -11.41
C ALA A 37 -5.79 24.38 -12.22
N PHE A 38 -4.53 24.25 -11.81
CA PHE A 38 -3.39 24.77 -12.57
C PHE A 38 -3.31 24.11 -13.95
N ASP A 39 -3.35 22.78 -14.03
CA ASP A 39 -3.32 22.01 -15.28
C ASP A 39 -4.50 22.35 -16.20
N ALA A 40 -5.69 22.56 -15.63
CA ALA A 40 -6.88 22.95 -16.40
C ALA A 40 -6.76 24.36 -16.98
N ILE A 41 -6.16 25.30 -16.23
CA ILE A 41 -5.97 26.69 -16.69
C ILE A 41 -4.90 26.75 -17.79
N THR A 42 -3.78 26.05 -17.60
CA THR A 42 -2.65 26.07 -18.54
C THR A 42 -2.89 25.18 -19.75
N GLY A 43 -3.43 23.97 -19.57
CA GLY A 43 -3.65 22.99 -20.63
C GLY A 43 -4.95 23.18 -21.43
N GLY A 44 -5.89 24.03 -20.96
CA GLY A 44 -7.13 24.30 -21.68
C GLY A 44 -7.88 23.03 -22.11
N GLY A 45 -8.14 22.89 -23.42
CA GLY A 45 -8.82 21.72 -23.99
C GLY A 45 -8.02 20.41 -23.85
N SER A 46 -6.69 20.49 -23.87
CA SER A 46 -5.77 19.34 -23.73
C SER A 46 -5.85 18.70 -22.34
N PHE A 47 -6.23 19.47 -21.30
CA PHE A 47 -6.39 18.97 -19.94
C PHE A 47 -7.36 17.80 -19.83
N VAL A 48 -8.53 17.89 -20.48
CA VAL A 48 -9.55 16.83 -20.40
C VAL A 48 -9.01 15.53 -21.01
N VAL A 49 -8.33 15.62 -22.15
CA VAL A 49 -7.72 14.46 -22.81
C VAL A 49 -6.59 13.90 -21.95
N GLY A 50 -5.69 14.76 -21.43
CA GLY A 50 -4.60 14.38 -20.53
C GLY A 50 -5.11 13.67 -19.29
N LEU A 51 -6.12 14.20 -18.63
CA LEU A 51 -6.76 13.59 -17.46
C LEU A 51 -7.33 12.20 -17.77
N LEU A 52 -8.09 12.05 -18.84
CA LEU A 52 -8.68 10.76 -19.21
C LEU A 52 -7.61 9.70 -19.51
N LEU A 53 -6.55 10.08 -20.24
CA LEU A 53 -5.44 9.18 -20.55
C LEU A 53 -4.63 8.81 -19.31
N ALA A 54 -4.40 9.74 -18.39
CA ALA A 54 -3.69 9.49 -17.14
C ALA A 54 -4.42 8.52 -16.20
N LEU A 55 -5.74 8.47 -16.26
CA LEU A 55 -6.54 7.53 -15.46
C LEU A 55 -6.48 6.09 -15.98
N LEU A 56 -6.12 5.84 -17.24
CA LEU A 56 -6.07 4.49 -17.82
C LEU A 56 -5.07 3.58 -17.09
N PRO A 57 -3.80 3.95 -16.88
CA PRO A 57 -2.87 3.14 -16.08
C PRO A 57 -3.37 2.91 -14.65
N VAL A 58 -3.95 3.92 -14.01
CA VAL A 58 -4.49 3.79 -12.65
C VAL A 58 -5.61 2.76 -12.60
N ALA A 59 -6.55 2.80 -13.57
CA ALA A 59 -7.66 1.83 -13.63
C ALA A 59 -7.18 0.38 -13.76
N VAL A 60 -6.03 0.15 -14.40
CA VAL A 60 -5.43 -1.18 -14.54
C VAL A 60 -4.64 -1.58 -13.30
N TRP A 61 -3.75 -0.71 -12.81
CA TRP A 61 -2.77 -1.08 -11.78
C TRP A 61 -3.29 -0.98 -10.36
N LEU A 62 -4.22 -0.08 -10.06
CA LEU A 62 -4.80 0.04 -8.72
C LEU A 62 -5.50 -1.26 -8.26
N PRO A 63 -6.36 -1.91 -9.05
CA PRO A 63 -6.95 -3.20 -8.64
C PRO A 63 -5.88 -4.30 -8.45
N LEU A 64 -4.80 -4.27 -9.23
CA LEU A 64 -3.71 -5.25 -9.11
C LEU A 64 -2.91 -5.04 -7.82
N VAL A 65 -2.60 -3.79 -7.45
CA VAL A 65 -1.96 -3.47 -6.16
C VAL A 65 -2.86 -3.91 -5.01
N LEU A 66 -4.14 -3.56 -5.02
CA LEU A 66 -5.10 -4.00 -4.00
C LEU A 66 -5.29 -5.52 -3.96
N ALA A 67 -4.99 -6.23 -5.07
CA ALA A 67 -5.02 -7.69 -5.10
C ALA A 67 -3.84 -8.35 -4.39
N LEU A 68 -2.72 -7.65 -4.19
CA LEU A 68 -1.58 -8.15 -3.41
C LEU A 68 -1.92 -8.27 -1.93
N ASP A 69 -2.82 -7.41 -1.44
CA ASP A 69 -3.23 -7.23 -0.05
C ASP A 69 -4.37 -8.15 0.43
N ARG A 70 -4.58 -9.28 -0.22
CA ARG A 70 -5.76 -10.14 0.07
C ARG A 70 -5.67 -10.97 1.35
N MET A 71 -4.48 -11.11 1.92
CA MET A 71 -4.27 -11.89 3.15
C MET A 71 -4.51 -11.05 4.41
N GLU A 72 -4.14 -9.78 4.35
CA GLU A 72 -4.21 -8.80 5.44
C GLU A 72 -4.57 -7.43 4.85
N PRO A 73 -5.84 -7.20 4.46
CA PRO A 73 -6.23 -5.97 3.78
C PRO A 73 -6.02 -4.73 4.63
N GLU A 74 -5.30 -3.77 4.06
CA GLU A 74 -5.03 -2.49 4.67
C GLU A 74 -6.28 -1.62 4.79
N PRO A 75 -6.34 -0.71 5.78
CA PRO A 75 -7.46 0.19 5.98
C PRO A 75 -7.71 1.07 4.74
N PRO A 76 -8.92 1.06 4.15
CA PRO A 76 -9.21 1.81 2.92
C PRO A 76 -8.94 3.31 3.04
N ASN A 77 -9.18 3.90 4.23
CA ASN A 77 -8.91 5.31 4.49
C ASN A 77 -7.40 5.63 4.48
N ALA A 78 -6.55 4.70 4.92
CA ALA A 78 -5.11 4.87 4.87
C ALA A 78 -4.58 4.72 3.44
N LEU A 79 -5.14 3.79 2.65
CA LEU A 79 -4.81 3.63 1.23
C LEU A 79 -5.23 4.86 0.42
N VAL A 80 -6.44 5.39 0.65
CA VAL A 80 -6.91 6.63 0.02
C VAL A 80 -6.00 7.79 0.39
N PHE A 81 -5.60 7.91 1.67
CA PHE A 81 -4.67 8.93 2.11
C PHE A 81 -3.31 8.82 1.40
N ALA A 82 -2.73 7.61 1.31
CA ALA A 82 -1.47 7.37 0.62
C ALA A 82 -1.54 7.76 -0.86
N PHE A 83 -2.61 7.36 -1.55
CA PHE A 83 -2.82 7.72 -2.96
C PHE A 83 -2.95 9.25 -3.14
N LEU A 84 -3.78 9.91 -2.33
CA LEU A 84 -3.99 11.35 -2.40
C LEU A 84 -2.74 12.14 -1.98
N TRP A 85 -1.92 11.61 -1.06
CA TRP A 85 -0.63 12.20 -0.75
C TRP A 85 0.28 12.24 -1.99
N GLY A 86 0.38 11.13 -2.72
CA GLY A 86 1.14 11.06 -3.98
C GLY A 86 0.58 12.01 -5.03
N ALA A 87 -0.73 11.94 -5.29
CA ALA A 87 -1.40 12.69 -6.33
C ALA A 87 -1.47 14.21 -6.05
N GLY A 88 -1.60 14.61 -4.78
CA GLY A 88 -1.76 16.00 -4.39
C GLY A 88 -0.48 16.57 -3.81
N VAL A 89 -0.09 16.11 -2.61
CA VAL A 89 0.99 16.74 -1.86
C VAL A 89 2.34 16.55 -2.57
N ALA A 90 2.71 15.30 -2.88
CA ALA A 90 4.01 15.03 -3.49
C ALA A 90 4.10 15.67 -4.89
N ALA A 91 3.07 15.54 -5.72
CA ALA A 91 3.06 16.12 -7.07
C ALA A 91 3.12 17.65 -7.05
N LEU A 92 2.31 18.32 -6.21
CA LEU A 92 2.30 19.78 -6.10
C LEU A 92 3.69 20.33 -5.72
N PHE A 93 4.24 19.82 -4.60
CA PHE A 93 5.52 20.34 -4.12
C PHE A 93 6.70 19.91 -5.00
N ALA A 94 6.64 18.73 -5.63
CA ALA A 94 7.65 18.32 -6.60
C ALA A 94 7.65 19.23 -7.83
N SER A 95 6.49 19.55 -8.40
CA SER A 95 6.37 20.46 -9.53
C SER A 95 6.98 21.83 -9.20
N ILE A 96 6.63 22.42 -8.05
CA ILE A 96 7.17 23.71 -7.61
C ILE A 96 8.71 23.64 -7.45
N LEU A 97 9.21 22.63 -6.73
CA LEU A 97 10.64 22.52 -6.43
C LEU A 97 11.48 22.19 -7.67
N ASN A 98 10.97 21.35 -8.57
CA ASN A 98 11.64 21.03 -9.84
C ASN A 98 11.74 22.26 -10.75
N THR A 99 10.66 23.06 -10.83
CA THR A 99 10.65 24.32 -11.60
C THR A 99 11.63 25.34 -11.02
N LEU A 100 11.64 25.52 -9.69
CA LEU A 100 12.61 26.39 -9.01
C LEU A 100 14.05 25.90 -9.19
N GLY A 101 14.29 24.60 -9.13
CA GLY A 101 15.60 24.01 -9.38
C GLY A 101 16.10 24.26 -10.79
N LEU A 102 15.23 24.14 -11.77
CA LEU A 102 15.55 24.42 -13.18
C LEU A 102 15.86 25.91 -13.39
N SER A 103 15.02 26.83 -12.89
CA SER A 103 15.25 28.28 -13.05
C SER A 103 16.57 28.71 -12.40
N LEU A 104 16.90 28.20 -11.22
CA LEU A 104 18.18 28.52 -10.56
C LEU A 104 19.40 28.04 -11.37
N LEU A 105 19.33 26.88 -12.03
CA LEU A 105 20.44 26.38 -12.85
C LEU A 105 20.61 27.18 -14.15
N THR A 106 19.52 27.57 -14.79
CA THR A 106 19.54 28.33 -16.03
C THR A 106 19.92 29.80 -15.81
N GLU A 107 19.45 30.42 -14.72
CA GLU A 107 19.79 31.82 -14.38
C GLU A 107 21.26 32.00 -13.96
N THR A 108 21.89 30.96 -13.37
CA THR A 108 23.28 31.06 -12.93
C THR A 108 24.30 30.82 -14.03
N GLU A 109 23.90 30.57 -15.25
CA GLU A 109 24.76 30.25 -16.42
C GLU A 109 25.75 29.08 -16.14
N LEU A 110 25.52 28.30 -15.09
CA LEU A 110 26.37 27.16 -14.73
C LEU A 110 26.30 26.03 -15.77
N THR A 111 25.18 25.96 -16.49
CA THR A 111 24.94 24.97 -17.55
C THR A 111 24.16 25.61 -18.68
N GLY A 112 24.33 25.11 -19.92
CA GLY A 112 23.39 25.40 -20.98
C GLY A 112 21.97 24.93 -20.65
N GLU A 113 20.96 25.53 -21.24
CA GLU A 113 19.56 25.21 -20.92
C GLU A 113 19.24 23.71 -21.06
N GLU A 114 19.74 23.06 -22.11
CA GLU A 114 19.54 21.64 -22.40
C GLU A 114 20.22 20.72 -21.36
N ASP A 115 21.45 21.03 -20.98
CA ASP A 115 22.19 20.31 -19.95
C ASP A 115 21.60 20.55 -18.54
N GLY A 116 21.14 21.76 -18.25
CA GLY A 116 20.44 22.10 -17.01
C GLY A 116 19.16 21.28 -16.84
N TRP A 117 18.36 21.20 -17.91
CA TRP A 117 17.14 20.39 -17.91
C TRP A 117 17.43 18.91 -17.66
N TYR A 118 18.44 18.36 -18.35
CA TYR A 118 18.84 16.97 -18.17
C TYR A 118 19.34 16.68 -16.74
N LEU A 119 20.11 17.58 -16.14
CA LEU A 119 20.61 17.42 -14.77
C LEU A 119 19.46 17.44 -13.75
N VAL A 120 18.52 18.39 -13.88
CA VAL A 120 17.33 18.43 -13.03
C VAL A 120 16.49 17.17 -13.20
N ALA A 121 16.17 16.77 -14.41
CA ALA A 121 15.35 15.61 -14.68
C ALA A 121 16.00 14.30 -14.20
N THR A 122 17.35 14.17 -14.31
CA THR A 122 18.06 12.93 -13.97
C THR A 122 18.38 12.81 -12.49
N PHE A 123 18.73 13.90 -11.82
CA PHE A 123 19.21 13.86 -10.43
C PHE A 123 18.33 14.68 -9.48
N GLY A 124 17.95 15.89 -9.85
CA GLY A 124 17.17 16.79 -9.00
C GLY A 124 15.77 16.27 -8.73
N ALA A 125 15.02 16.03 -9.80
CA ALA A 125 13.65 15.57 -9.71
C ALA A 125 13.50 14.23 -8.97
N PRO A 126 14.28 13.17 -9.24
CA PRO A 126 14.22 11.93 -8.47
C PRO A 126 14.45 12.11 -6.98
N VAL A 127 15.40 12.98 -6.58
CA VAL A 127 15.67 13.26 -5.15
C VAL A 127 14.46 13.92 -4.51
N ILE A 128 13.96 15.00 -5.12
CA ILE A 128 12.82 15.78 -4.60
C ILE A 128 11.57 14.90 -4.52
N GLU A 129 11.26 14.21 -5.61
CA GLU A 129 10.05 13.42 -5.72
C GLU A 129 10.03 12.22 -4.76
N GLU A 130 11.11 11.42 -4.69
CA GLU A 130 11.13 10.26 -3.81
C GLU A 130 11.20 10.68 -2.32
N LEU A 131 11.82 11.83 -2.00
CA LEU A 131 11.71 12.42 -0.66
C LEU A 131 10.27 12.79 -0.31
N LEU A 132 9.57 13.51 -1.18
CA LEU A 132 8.19 13.94 -0.94
C LEU A 132 7.21 12.75 -0.89
N LYS A 133 7.39 11.76 -1.75
CA LYS A 133 6.65 10.48 -1.71
C LYS A 133 6.95 9.72 -0.43
N GLY A 134 8.22 9.70 -0.01
CA GLY A 134 8.68 9.01 1.19
C GLY A 134 8.19 9.61 2.51
N LEU A 135 7.89 10.92 2.56
CA LEU A 135 7.48 11.60 3.80
C LEU A 135 6.27 10.94 4.48
N VAL A 136 5.26 10.56 3.73
CA VAL A 136 4.08 9.88 4.29
C VAL A 136 4.42 8.50 4.85
N LEU A 137 5.33 7.76 4.18
CA LEU A 137 5.79 6.45 4.65
C LEU A 137 6.61 6.58 5.95
N PHE A 138 7.46 7.60 6.05
CA PHE A 138 8.17 7.94 7.30
C PHE A 138 7.19 8.36 8.39
N GLY A 139 6.17 9.15 8.03
CA GLY A 139 5.08 9.51 8.96
C GLY A 139 4.36 8.28 9.50
N MET A 140 4.08 7.28 8.67
CA MET A 140 3.50 6.01 9.11
C MET A 140 4.42 5.28 10.08
N LEU A 141 5.72 5.23 9.83
CA LEU A 141 6.69 4.61 10.73
C LEU A 141 6.68 5.25 12.14
N TRP A 142 6.43 6.56 12.25
CA TRP A 142 6.45 7.27 13.53
C TRP A 142 5.10 7.23 14.26
N TRP A 143 3.98 7.38 13.53
CA TRP A 143 2.65 7.56 14.15
C TRP A 143 1.74 6.36 14.00
N ARG A 144 2.01 5.48 13.02
CA ARG A 144 1.16 4.33 12.69
C ARG A 144 1.98 3.04 12.46
N ARG A 145 3.10 2.91 13.14
CA ARG A 145 4.00 1.76 13.03
C ARG A 145 3.29 0.41 13.17
N GLN A 146 2.21 0.36 13.93
CA GLN A 146 1.42 -0.85 14.16
C GLN A 146 0.70 -1.36 12.90
N GLU A 147 0.54 -0.53 11.88
CA GLU A 147 -0.03 -0.89 10.58
C GLU A 147 1.01 -1.46 9.61
N LEU A 148 2.28 -1.48 9.98
CA LEU A 148 3.37 -2.00 9.18
C LEU A 148 3.80 -3.37 9.75
N ASN A 149 3.06 -4.41 9.39
CA ASN A 149 3.21 -5.78 9.88
C ASN A 149 4.17 -6.61 9.04
N GLY A 150 4.46 -6.14 7.81
CA GLY A 150 5.31 -6.84 6.84
C GLY A 150 5.85 -5.97 5.73
N PRO A 151 6.80 -6.51 4.94
CA PRO A 151 7.24 -5.87 3.71
C PRO A 151 6.09 -5.63 2.72
N THR A 152 5.05 -6.47 2.74
CA THR A 152 3.87 -6.32 1.87
C THR A 152 3.17 -4.99 2.10
N ASP A 153 2.93 -4.60 3.36
CA ASP A 153 2.25 -3.35 3.71
C ASP A 153 3.05 -2.14 3.24
N GLY A 154 4.38 -2.17 3.47
CA GLY A 154 5.27 -1.11 2.98
C GLY A 154 5.21 -0.96 1.46
N VAL A 155 5.18 -2.07 0.70
CA VAL A 155 5.06 -2.04 -0.76
C VAL A 155 3.69 -1.52 -1.19
N ILE A 156 2.61 -1.91 -0.53
CA ILE A 156 1.25 -1.49 -0.87
C ILE A 156 1.07 0.00 -0.65
N TYR A 157 1.42 0.52 0.52
CA TYR A 157 1.35 1.96 0.79
C TYR A 157 2.24 2.77 -0.17
N ALA A 158 3.46 2.30 -0.43
CA ALA A 158 4.37 2.94 -1.37
C ALA A 158 3.83 2.91 -2.82
N ALA A 159 3.24 1.79 -3.26
CA ALA A 159 2.62 1.68 -4.56
C ALA A 159 1.40 2.61 -4.70
N MET A 160 0.60 2.78 -3.64
CA MET A 160 -0.50 3.74 -3.64
C MET A 160 0.00 5.18 -3.81
N VAL A 161 1.07 5.57 -3.09
CA VAL A 161 1.70 6.88 -3.24
C VAL A 161 2.26 7.06 -4.66
N GLY A 162 3.00 6.06 -5.17
CA GLY A 162 3.59 6.09 -6.50
C GLY A 162 2.55 6.16 -7.63
N LEU A 163 1.43 5.41 -7.52
CA LEU A 163 0.32 5.46 -8.47
C LEU A 163 -0.39 6.82 -8.46
N GLY A 164 -0.61 7.38 -7.26
CA GLY A 164 -1.19 8.72 -7.13
C GLY A 164 -0.33 9.78 -7.78
N PHE A 165 0.97 9.76 -7.51
CA PHE A 165 1.95 10.67 -8.13
C PHE A 165 1.97 10.54 -9.65
N ALA A 166 2.09 9.29 -10.16
CA ALA A 166 2.10 9.01 -11.59
C ALA A 166 0.81 9.48 -12.29
N ALA A 167 -0.34 9.37 -11.64
CA ALA A 167 -1.61 9.83 -12.19
C ALA A 167 -1.58 11.33 -12.48
N THR A 168 -1.12 12.14 -11.53
CA THR A 168 -1.07 13.60 -11.67
C THR A 168 0.03 14.03 -12.64
N GLU A 169 1.23 13.45 -12.50
CA GLU A 169 2.34 13.77 -13.41
C GLU A 169 2.02 13.43 -14.89
N ASN A 170 1.34 12.31 -15.13
CA ASN A 170 0.93 11.91 -16.48
C ASN A 170 -0.05 12.91 -17.13
N ILE A 171 -0.84 13.65 -16.36
CA ILE A 171 -1.73 14.69 -16.90
C ILE A 171 -0.86 15.74 -17.62
N GLN A 172 0.18 16.25 -16.96
CA GLN A 172 1.10 17.24 -17.54
C GLN A 172 1.82 16.69 -18.76
N TYR A 173 2.39 15.47 -18.67
CA TYR A 173 3.05 14.86 -19.83
C TYR A 173 2.14 14.69 -21.04
N PHE A 174 0.86 14.38 -20.83
CA PHE A 174 -0.08 14.23 -21.96
C PHE A 174 -0.57 15.58 -22.50
N ILE A 175 -0.67 16.62 -21.66
CA ILE A 175 -0.93 17.99 -22.12
C ILE A 175 0.21 18.44 -23.04
N ASP A 176 1.46 18.38 -22.55
CA ASP A 176 2.65 18.78 -23.31
C ASP A 176 2.81 17.97 -24.60
N ALA A 177 2.52 16.67 -24.56
CA ALA A 177 2.60 15.78 -25.72
C ALA A 177 1.52 16.08 -26.77
N LEU A 178 0.34 16.54 -26.37
CA LEU A 178 -0.71 16.99 -27.28
C LEU A 178 -0.30 18.27 -27.99
N GLU A 179 0.31 19.21 -27.27
CA GLU A 179 0.79 20.48 -27.83
C GLU A 179 1.98 20.27 -28.77
N ALA A 180 2.84 19.29 -28.48
CA ALA A 180 4.01 18.93 -29.28
C ALA A 180 3.73 17.94 -30.44
N ASP A 181 2.47 17.50 -30.64
CA ASP A 181 2.07 16.44 -31.58
C ASP A 181 2.81 15.11 -31.40
N GLN A 182 3.11 14.76 -30.12
CA GLN A 182 3.86 13.55 -29.74
C GLN A 182 3.05 12.59 -28.85
N LEU A 183 1.74 12.78 -28.79
CA LEU A 183 0.87 12.04 -27.86
C LEU A 183 1.05 10.51 -27.95
N GLY A 184 1.11 9.96 -29.18
CA GLY A 184 1.24 8.51 -29.38
C GLY A 184 2.50 7.93 -28.74
N TYR A 185 3.64 8.61 -28.92
CA TYR A 185 4.91 8.20 -28.34
C TYR A 185 4.90 8.30 -26.81
N VAL A 186 4.48 9.43 -26.27
CA VAL A 186 4.44 9.66 -24.81
C VAL A 186 3.43 8.74 -24.14
N PHE A 187 2.28 8.48 -24.77
CA PHE A 187 1.29 7.53 -24.25
C PHE A 187 1.87 6.11 -24.14
N VAL A 188 2.54 5.61 -25.18
CA VAL A 188 3.19 4.29 -25.13
C VAL A 188 4.24 4.27 -24.03
N LEU A 189 5.07 5.29 -23.93
CA LEU A 189 6.14 5.35 -22.93
C LEU A 189 5.58 5.37 -21.51
N ARG A 190 4.60 6.24 -21.20
CA ARG A 190 4.09 6.49 -19.85
C ARG A 190 3.01 5.49 -19.41
N ALA A 191 2.12 5.08 -20.31
CA ALA A 191 0.99 4.23 -19.97
C ALA A 191 1.25 2.73 -20.17
N ILE A 192 2.18 2.34 -21.06
CA ILE A 192 2.44 0.94 -21.39
C ILE A 192 3.83 0.49 -20.94
N VAL A 193 4.87 1.27 -21.24
CA VAL A 193 6.26 0.90 -20.93
C VAL A 193 6.62 1.17 -19.49
N SER A 194 6.24 2.31 -18.91
CA SER A 194 6.67 2.72 -17.58
C SER A 194 5.55 3.00 -16.54
N PRO A 195 4.36 2.40 -16.61
CA PRO A 195 3.27 2.72 -15.68
C PRO A 195 3.59 2.37 -14.23
N LEU A 196 4.51 1.43 -14.00
CA LEU A 196 4.93 0.99 -12.68
C LEU A 196 6.22 1.66 -12.19
N LEU A 197 6.79 2.61 -12.91
CA LEU A 197 8.07 3.24 -12.54
C LEU A 197 8.00 3.83 -11.12
N HIS A 198 7.09 4.78 -10.87
CA HIS A 198 6.96 5.41 -9.55
C HIS A 198 6.55 4.44 -8.45
N PRO A 199 5.55 3.54 -8.64
CA PRO A 199 5.27 2.47 -7.68
C PRO A 199 6.47 1.61 -7.35
N LEU A 200 7.29 1.25 -8.34
CA LEU A 200 8.47 0.41 -8.17
C LEU A 200 9.59 1.12 -7.40
N CYS A 201 9.88 2.38 -7.75
CA CYS A 201 10.87 3.20 -7.07
C CYS A 201 10.45 3.41 -5.60
N THR A 202 9.24 3.93 -5.37
CA THR A 202 8.75 4.22 -4.02
C THR A 202 8.62 2.95 -3.17
N ALA A 203 8.38 1.76 -3.77
CA ALA A 203 8.35 0.48 -3.05
C ALA A 203 9.67 0.15 -2.34
N MET A 204 10.82 0.63 -2.85
CA MET A 204 12.10 0.49 -2.16
C MET A 204 12.08 1.20 -0.80
N THR A 205 11.57 2.44 -0.77
CA THR A 205 11.34 3.20 0.48
C THR A 205 10.35 2.48 1.39
N GLY A 206 9.24 1.95 0.84
CA GLY A 206 8.24 1.18 1.57
C GLY A 206 8.81 -0.04 2.27
N ILE A 207 9.65 -0.82 1.59
CA ILE A 207 10.36 -1.96 2.20
C ILE A 207 11.28 -1.50 3.33
N GLY A 208 12.06 -0.45 3.11
CA GLY A 208 12.94 0.11 4.14
C GLY A 208 12.18 0.52 5.41
N VAL A 209 11.03 1.15 5.23
CA VAL A 209 10.12 1.56 6.30
C VAL A 209 9.52 0.35 7.02
N ALA A 210 9.05 -0.67 6.29
CA ALA A 210 8.50 -1.89 6.88
C ALA A 210 9.56 -2.69 7.67
N VAL A 211 10.78 -2.81 7.14
CA VAL A 211 11.91 -3.42 7.86
C VAL A 211 12.20 -2.66 9.16
N ALA A 212 12.17 -1.32 9.14
CA ALA A 212 12.35 -0.50 10.33
C ALA A 212 11.20 -0.68 11.34
N ALA A 213 9.96 -0.84 10.86
CA ALA A 213 8.80 -1.06 11.71
C ALA A 213 8.88 -2.39 12.46
N LEU A 214 9.39 -3.43 11.82
CA LEU A 214 9.55 -4.77 12.43
C LEU A 214 10.81 -4.87 13.30
N ALA A 215 11.83 -4.05 13.05
CA ALA A 215 13.07 -4.09 13.80
C ALA A 215 12.90 -3.54 15.23
N GLY A 216 13.55 -4.17 16.20
CA GLY A 216 13.77 -3.58 17.52
C GLY A 216 14.63 -2.31 17.48
N PRO A 217 14.75 -1.60 18.62
CA PRO A 217 15.61 -0.41 18.72
C PRO A 217 17.05 -0.73 18.29
N GLY A 218 17.63 0.09 17.37
CA GLY A 218 18.98 -0.14 16.90
C GLY A 218 19.34 0.50 15.57
N ARG A 219 20.49 0.10 15.03
CA ARG A 219 21.01 0.65 13.76
C ARG A 219 20.12 0.31 12.57
N LEU A 220 19.58 -0.90 12.53
CA LEU A 220 18.73 -1.36 11.43
C LEU A 220 17.46 -0.50 11.33
N ARG A 221 16.76 -0.28 12.46
CA ARG A 221 15.55 0.56 12.51
C ARG A 221 15.78 1.98 11.97
N ARG A 222 16.97 2.56 12.23
CA ARG A 222 17.32 3.92 11.79
C ARG A 222 17.76 3.99 10.33
N ARG A 223 18.46 2.96 9.83
CA ARG A 223 19.12 3.00 8.51
C ARG A 223 18.29 2.39 7.39
N ALA A 224 17.42 1.40 7.69
CA ALA A 224 16.63 0.73 6.66
C ALA A 224 15.77 1.70 5.83
N PRO A 225 15.06 2.70 6.42
CA PRO A 225 14.30 3.66 5.62
C PRO A 225 15.19 4.52 4.71
N LEU A 226 16.38 4.88 5.17
CA LEU A 226 17.33 5.67 4.38
C LEU A 226 17.92 4.88 3.21
N TYR A 227 18.21 3.58 3.41
CA TYR A 227 18.65 2.71 2.33
C TYR A 227 17.52 2.47 1.30
N GLY A 228 16.28 2.32 1.77
CA GLY A 228 15.11 2.22 0.90
C GLY A 228 14.95 3.47 0.04
N LEU A 229 15.01 4.65 0.65
CA LEU A 229 14.94 5.93 -0.05
C LEU A 229 16.08 6.12 -1.05
N ALA A 230 17.31 5.81 -0.65
CA ALA A 230 18.47 5.88 -1.56
C ALA A 230 18.29 4.94 -2.76
N GLY A 231 17.78 3.72 -2.53
CA GLY A 231 17.45 2.77 -3.60
C GLY A 231 16.37 3.31 -4.54
N ALA A 232 15.34 3.96 -4.00
CA ALA A 232 14.27 4.60 -4.78
C ALA A 232 14.83 5.70 -5.68
N ILE A 233 15.64 6.61 -5.11
CA ILE A 233 16.28 7.71 -5.84
C ILE A 233 17.19 7.17 -6.94
N VAL A 234 18.05 6.19 -6.64
CA VAL A 234 18.97 5.61 -7.63
C VAL A 234 18.21 4.94 -8.78
N LEU A 235 17.16 4.16 -8.48
CA LEU A 235 16.36 3.50 -9.51
C LEU A 235 15.63 4.51 -10.39
N HIS A 236 15.08 5.55 -9.80
CA HIS A 236 14.39 6.63 -10.51
C HIS A 236 15.38 7.45 -11.39
N SER A 237 16.52 7.86 -10.83
CA SER A 237 17.58 8.54 -11.57
C SER A 237 18.13 7.72 -12.72
N LEU A 238 18.30 6.40 -12.52
CA LEU A 238 18.71 5.48 -13.58
C LEU A 238 17.71 5.48 -14.73
N TRP A 239 16.43 5.45 -14.44
CA TRP A 239 15.37 5.51 -15.45
C TRP A 239 15.42 6.84 -16.21
N ASN A 240 15.36 7.97 -15.52
CA ASN A 240 15.35 9.28 -16.17
C ASN A 240 16.63 9.55 -16.98
N GLY A 241 17.81 9.21 -16.41
CA GLY A 241 19.08 9.39 -17.09
C GLY A 241 19.26 8.46 -18.30
N SER A 242 18.60 7.29 -18.32
CA SER A 242 18.70 6.34 -19.41
C SER A 242 18.15 6.86 -20.75
N THR A 243 17.23 7.81 -20.70
CA THR A 243 16.58 8.42 -21.89
C THR A 243 17.59 9.07 -22.83
N LYS A 244 18.68 9.65 -22.30
CA LYS A 244 19.77 10.25 -23.11
C LYS A 244 20.49 9.23 -24.01
N PHE A 245 20.45 7.95 -23.65
CA PHE A 245 21.12 6.88 -24.39
C PHE A 245 20.17 6.13 -25.34
N GLY A 246 18.97 6.68 -25.60
CA GLY A 246 17.97 6.14 -26.50
C GLY A 246 17.52 4.70 -26.08
N VAL A 247 17.25 3.87 -27.08
CA VAL A 247 16.69 2.53 -26.86
C VAL A 247 17.61 1.63 -26.01
N LEU A 248 18.92 1.72 -26.17
CA LEU A 248 19.88 0.92 -25.39
C LEU A 248 19.90 1.31 -23.91
N GLY A 249 19.86 2.61 -23.64
CA GLY A 249 19.74 3.13 -22.27
C GLY A 249 18.44 2.66 -21.59
N LEU A 250 17.32 2.87 -22.28
CA LEU A 250 16.01 2.42 -21.78
C LEU A 250 15.96 0.90 -21.57
N ALA A 251 16.51 0.09 -22.48
CA ALA A 251 16.58 -1.37 -22.33
C ALA A 251 17.37 -1.76 -21.07
N GLY A 252 18.52 -1.09 -20.82
CA GLY A 252 19.31 -1.32 -19.60
C GLY A 252 18.54 -0.95 -18.33
N ALA A 253 17.91 0.21 -18.28
CA ALA A 253 17.09 0.63 -17.15
C ALA A 253 15.89 -0.31 -16.93
N TYR A 254 15.29 -0.79 -18.02
CA TYR A 254 14.19 -1.78 -17.97
C TYR A 254 14.63 -3.11 -17.38
N LEU A 255 15.81 -3.61 -17.73
CA LEU A 255 16.38 -4.83 -17.15
C LEU A 255 16.59 -4.68 -15.63
N VAL A 256 17.12 -3.55 -15.19
CA VAL A 256 17.27 -3.27 -13.75
C VAL A 256 15.91 -3.17 -13.06
N GLY A 257 14.96 -2.43 -13.62
CA GLY A 257 13.58 -2.33 -13.11
C GLY A 257 12.89 -3.70 -13.03
N PHE A 258 13.07 -4.55 -14.06
CA PHE A 258 12.55 -5.92 -14.06
C PHE A 258 13.17 -6.78 -12.96
N ALA A 259 14.48 -6.69 -12.75
CA ALA A 259 15.14 -7.39 -11.65
C ALA A 259 14.61 -6.96 -10.28
N VAL A 260 14.38 -5.66 -10.09
CA VAL A 260 13.75 -5.12 -8.86
C VAL A 260 12.31 -5.63 -8.72
N LEU A 261 11.52 -5.64 -9.78
CA LEU A 261 10.15 -6.18 -9.77
C LEU A 261 10.14 -7.67 -9.36
N VAL A 262 11.03 -8.48 -9.92
CA VAL A 262 11.17 -9.90 -9.55
C VAL A 262 11.55 -10.03 -8.07
N ALA A 263 12.49 -9.21 -7.58
CA ALA A 263 12.87 -9.20 -6.17
C ALA A 263 11.68 -8.84 -5.28
N LEU A 264 10.87 -7.85 -5.65
CA LEU A 264 9.63 -7.50 -4.94
C LEU A 264 8.65 -8.66 -4.89
N ILE A 265 8.39 -9.31 -6.03
CA ILE A 265 7.49 -10.49 -6.09
C ILE A 265 7.99 -11.59 -5.15
N VAL A 266 9.29 -11.85 -5.12
CA VAL A 266 9.89 -12.86 -4.20
C VAL A 266 9.72 -12.43 -2.74
N ILE A 267 9.91 -11.15 -2.41
CA ILE A 267 9.71 -10.61 -1.06
C ILE A 267 8.25 -10.79 -0.63
N LEU A 268 7.29 -10.38 -1.46
CA LEU A 268 5.86 -10.53 -1.20
C LEU A 268 5.45 -12.00 -1.03
N ALA A 269 5.98 -12.89 -1.88
CA ALA A 269 5.72 -14.32 -1.77
C ALA A 269 6.28 -14.93 -0.46
N ARG A 270 7.46 -14.47 -0.03
CA ARG A 270 8.06 -14.89 1.26
C ARG A 270 7.27 -14.35 2.45
N ASP A 271 6.86 -13.11 2.38
CA ASP A 271 6.06 -12.48 3.45
C ASP A 271 4.70 -13.18 3.62
N ARG A 272 4.02 -13.47 2.52
CA ARG A 272 2.80 -14.28 2.56
C ARG A 272 3.01 -15.66 3.19
N ARG A 273 4.13 -16.34 2.88
CA ARG A 273 4.47 -17.62 3.53
C ARG A 273 4.72 -17.44 5.03
N ARG A 274 5.36 -16.33 5.42
CA ARG A 274 5.57 -15.97 6.82
C ARG A 274 4.23 -15.84 7.55
N ILE A 275 3.26 -15.10 7.00
CA ILE A 275 1.92 -14.94 7.60
C ILE A 275 1.26 -16.30 7.82
N VAL A 276 1.30 -17.20 6.82
CA VAL A 276 0.75 -18.55 6.95
C VAL A 276 1.46 -19.35 8.06
N GLN A 277 2.78 -19.23 8.18
CA GLN A 277 3.54 -19.86 9.26
C GLN A 277 3.18 -19.31 10.64
N LEU A 278 2.98 -17.99 10.76
CA LEU A 278 2.55 -17.36 12.02
C LEU A 278 1.16 -17.83 12.45
N ILE A 279 0.22 -17.91 11.49
CA ILE A 279 -1.12 -18.48 11.74
C ILE A 279 -1.00 -19.91 12.28
N GLY A 280 -0.21 -20.76 11.63
CA GLY A 280 0.00 -22.15 12.05
C GLY A 280 0.75 -22.29 13.37
N HIS A 281 1.58 -21.32 13.75
CA HIS A 281 2.37 -21.34 14.98
C HIS A 281 1.58 -20.82 16.21
N TYR A 282 0.93 -19.66 16.06
CA TYR A 282 0.32 -18.99 17.21
C TYR A 282 -1.15 -19.35 17.45
N LEU A 283 -1.96 -19.55 16.39
CA LEU A 283 -3.39 -19.75 16.57
C LEU A 283 -3.80 -21.10 17.21
N PRO A 284 -3.04 -22.21 17.09
CA PRO A 284 -3.39 -23.45 17.76
C PRO A 284 -3.55 -23.32 19.28
N MET A 285 -2.88 -22.36 19.94
CA MET A 285 -3.03 -22.12 21.39
C MET A 285 -4.46 -21.72 21.79
N TYR A 286 -5.26 -21.25 20.86
CA TYR A 286 -6.67 -20.87 21.06
C TYR A 286 -7.67 -22.00 20.78
N ALA A 287 -7.19 -23.18 20.36
CA ALA A 287 -8.04 -24.33 20.09
C ALA A 287 -8.71 -24.92 21.37
N PRO A 288 -7.99 -25.06 22.50
CA PRO A 288 -8.60 -25.60 23.73
C PRO A 288 -9.78 -24.76 24.25
N VAL A 289 -9.78 -23.45 23.95
CA VAL A 289 -10.87 -22.55 24.37
C VAL A 289 -11.92 -22.32 23.25
N GLY A 290 -11.88 -23.11 22.18
CA GLY A 290 -12.90 -23.13 21.14
C GLY A 290 -12.94 -21.90 20.21
N ILE A 291 -11.92 -21.04 20.24
CA ILE A 291 -11.85 -19.83 19.40
C ILE A 291 -11.43 -20.19 17.97
N VAL A 292 -10.56 -21.19 17.82
CA VAL A 292 -10.02 -21.67 16.53
C VAL A 292 -10.14 -23.18 16.47
N THR A 293 -10.51 -23.73 15.29
CA THR A 293 -10.52 -25.17 15.03
C THR A 293 -9.44 -25.55 14.00
N ALA A 294 -9.17 -26.84 13.84
CA ALA A 294 -8.25 -27.31 12.78
C ALA A 294 -8.73 -26.90 11.37
N ASP A 295 -10.05 -26.87 11.15
CA ASP A 295 -10.66 -26.42 9.89
C ASP A 295 -10.44 -24.92 9.68
N ASP A 296 -10.54 -24.11 10.74
CA ASP A 296 -10.22 -22.69 10.65
C ASP A 296 -8.76 -22.47 10.25
N LEU A 297 -7.82 -23.20 10.83
CA LEU A 297 -6.41 -23.10 10.48
C LEU A 297 -6.16 -23.42 8.99
N ARG A 298 -6.79 -24.48 8.48
CA ARG A 298 -6.71 -24.83 7.04
C ARG A 298 -7.29 -23.73 6.15
N MET A 299 -8.45 -23.21 6.52
CA MET A 299 -9.13 -22.11 5.83
C MET A 299 -8.28 -20.84 5.83
N LEU A 300 -7.75 -20.44 6.98
CA LEU A 300 -6.96 -19.21 7.16
C LEU A 300 -5.63 -19.25 6.40
N SER A 301 -5.07 -20.45 6.18
CA SER A 301 -3.76 -20.64 5.56
C SER A 301 -3.77 -20.48 4.04
N SER A 302 -4.92 -20.29 3.39
CA SER A 302 -4.98 -20.17 1.93
C SER A 302 -6.03 -19.18 1.44
N LEU A 303 -5.70 -18.45 0.34
CA LEU A 303 -6.67 -17.54 -0.30
C LEU A 303 -7.90 -18.28 -0.87
N PRO A 304 -7.77 -19.47 -1.51
CA PRO A 304 -8.93 -20.24 -1.90
C PRO A 304 -9.82 -20.64 -0.72
N GLY A 305 -9.23 -21.11 0.39
CA GLY A 305 -9.97 -21.45 1.61
C GLY A 305 -10.73 -20.25 2.18
N ARG A 306 -10.08 -19.10 2.31
CA ARG A 306 -10.72 -17.85 2.76
C ARG A 306 -11.88 -17.43 1.85
N ARG A 307 -11.72 -17.53 0.52
CA ARG A 307 -12.79 -17.22 -0.45
C ARG A 307 -13.95 -18.19 -0.34
N ALA A 308 -13.68 -19.49 -0.27
CA ALA A 308 -14.70 -20.51 -0.09
C ALA A 308 -15.50 -20.31 1.20
N ALA A 309 -14.83 -19.96 2.31
CA ALA A 309 -15.46 -19.67 3.57
C ALA A 309 -16.40 -18.46 3.51
N ARG A 310 -15.96 -17.37 2.87
CA ARG A 310 -16.84 -16.19 2.66
C ARG A 310 -18.05 -16.49 1.77
N ALA A 311 -17.84 -17.23 0.66
CA ALA A 311 -18.92 -17.65 -0.21
C ALA A 311 -19.95 -18.52 0.53
N TRP A 312 -19.45 -19.47 1.34
CA TRP A 312 -20.28 -20.30 2.19
C TRP A 312 -21.07 -19.47 3.23
N ALA A 313 -20.42 -18.55 3.94
CA ALA A 313 -21.08 -17.68 4.92
C ALA A 313 -22.15 -16.81 4.23
N ARG A 314 -21.87 -16.30 3.03
CA ARG A 314 -22.85 -15.55 2.23
C ARG A 314 -24.06 -16.40 1.85
N ALA A 315 -23.85 -17.63 1.43
CA ALA A 315 -24.94 -18.56 1.09
C ALA A 315 -25.79 -18.92 2.33
N ALA A 316 -25.15 -19.08 3.51
CA ALA A 316 -25.81 -19.46 4.74
C ALA A 316 -26.56 -18.31 5.44
N GLY A 317 -26.06 -17.08 5.40
CA GLY A 317 -26.60 -15.95 6.17
C GLY A 317 -26.53 -14.59 5.49
N GLY A 318 -26.32 -14.57 4.16
CA GLY A 318 -26.26 -13.36 3.34
C GLY A 318 -25.04 -12.47 3.62
N ARG A 319 -25.13 -11.20 3.19
CA ARG A 319 -24.04 -10.21 3.38
C ARG A 319 -23.55 -10.03 4.83
N PRO A 320 -24.42 -10.05 5.87
CA PRO A 320 -23.94 -9.92 7.24
C PRO A 320 -23.06 -11.07 7.70
N ALA A 321 -23.36 -12.32 7.31
CA ALA A 321 -22.55 -13.48 7.62
C ALA A 321 -21.24 -13.49 6.83
N GLU A 322 -21.25 -13.05 5.57
CA GLU A 322 -20.03 -12.86 4.76
C GLU A 322 -19.08 -11.82 5.38
N ARG A 323 -19.62 -10.68 5.85
CA ARG A 323 -18.82 -9.68 6.58
C ARG A 323 -18.24 -10.24 7.86
N ALA A 324 -19.04 -10.92 8.67
CA ALA A 324 -18.56 -11.56 9.89
C ALA A 324 -17.46 -12.60 9.60
N MET A 325 -17.56 -13.38 8.53
CA MET A 325 -16.48 -14.29 8.12
C MET A 325 -15.21 -13.51 7.72
N THR A 326 -15.35 -12.37 7.06
CA THR A 326 -14.21 -11.49 6.73
C THR A 326 -13.56 -10.95 8.00
N ASP A 327 -14.35 -10.43 8.94
CA ASP A 327 -13.87 -9.90 10.22
C ASP A 327 -13.13 -10.98 11.04
N TYR A 328 -13.68 -12.22 11.03
CA TYR A 328 -13.02 -13.38 11.67
C TYR A 328 -11.65 -13.68 11.04
N GLN A 329 -11.58 -13.70 9.70
CA GLN A 329 -10.34 -13.99 8.98
C GLN A 329 -9.27 -12.92 9.23
N GLN A 330 -9.67 -11.66 9.25
CA GLN A 330 -8.76 -10.53 9.53
C GLN A 330 -8.31 -10.55 10.98
N ALA A 331 -9.23 -10.68 11.95
CA ALA A 331 -8.90 -10.71 13.36
C ALA A 331 -7.97 -11.87 13.71
N ALA A 332 -8.15 -13.04 13.10
CA ALA A 332 -7.27 -14.19 13.27
C ALA A 332 -5.85 -13.92 12.74
N THR A 333 -5.74 -13.26 11.58
CA THR A 333 -4.44 -12.87 11.01
C THR A 333 -3.74 -11.85 11.92
N GLU A 334 -4.45 -10.77 12.31
CA GLU A 334 -3.96 -9.75 13.23
C GLU A 334 -3.52 -10.33 14.58
N LEU A 335 -4.25 -11.30 15.10
CA LEU A 335 -3.90 -11.97 16.35
C LEU A 335 -2.57 -12.72 16.25
N ALA A 336 -2.32 -13.40 15.12
CA ALA A 336 -1.05 -14.09 14.87
C ALA A 336 0.12 -13.09 14.73
N LEU A 337 -0.10 -11.97 14.04
CA LEU A 337 0.89 -10.90 13.89
C LEU A 337 1.16 -10.17 15.22
N LEU A 338 0.13 -9.96 16.03
CA LEU A 338 0.26 -9.38 17.37
C LEU A 338 1.19 -10.23 18.27
N HIS A 339 1.05 -11.56 18.24
CA HIS A 339 1.96 -12.45 18.97
C HIS A 339 3.40 -12.35 18.48
N GLN A 340 3.62 -12.27 17.18
CA GLN A 340 4.96 -12.06 16.63
C GLN A 340 5.56 -10.73 17.12
N ARG A 341 4.78 -9.63 17.06
CA ARG A 341 5.23 -8.31 17.52
C ARG A 341 5.60 -8.32 18.99
N ALA A 342 4.76 -8.93 19.84
CA ALA A 342 5.01 -9.07 21.27
C ALA A 342 6.31 -9.83 21.58
N GLY A 343 6.63 -10.85 20.78
CA GLY A 343 7.90 -11.59 20.92
C GLY A 343 9.14 -10.87 20.41
N ALA A 344 9.00 -10.03 19.37
CA ALA A 344 10.12 -9.38 18.69
C ALA A 344 10.48 -7.98 19.26
N GLN A 345 9.53 -7.27 19.85
CA GLN A 345 9.67 -5.87 20.24
C GLN A 345 9.47 -5.72 21.75
N ARG A 346 10.57 -5.43 22.44
CA ARG A 346 10.58 -5.24 23.91
C ARG A 346 10.15 -3.83 24.35
N ASP A 347 9.98 -2.90 23.40
CA ASP A 347 9.60 -1.50 23.63
C ASP A 347 8.09 -1.25 23.53
N LEU A 348 7.28 -2.28 23.35
CA LEU A 348 5.83 -2.17 23.30
C LEU A 348 5.20 -2.17 24.70
N ASP A 349 4.14 -1.39 24.87
CA ASP A 349 3.33 -1.41 26.10
C ASP A 349 2.64 -2.77 26.31
N PRO A 350 2.98 -3.53 27.37
CA PRO A 350 2.36 -4.84 27.61
C PRO A 350 0.85 -4.76 27.86
N HIS A 351 0.37 -3.68 28.48
CA HIS A 351 -1.07 -3.50 28.75
C HIS A 351 -1.83 -3.23 27.45
N GLY A 352 -1.29 -2.39 26.56
CA GLY A 352 -1.88 -2.14 25.25
C GLY A 352 -1.92 -3.39 24.37
N LEU A 353 -0.87 -4.20 24.38
CA LEU A 353 -0.83 -5.48 23.66
C LEU A 353 -1.89 -6.47 24.17
N GLU A 354 -2.00 -6.62 25.49
CA GLU A 354 -2.99 -7.51 26.09
C GLU A 354 -4.42 -7.04 25.81
N GLN A 355 -4.68 -5.73 25.87
CA GLN A 355 -5.97 -5.16 25.52
C GLN A 355 -6.32 -5.41 24.04
N GLN A 356 -5.37 -5.22 23.13
CA GLN A 356 -5.56 -5.51 21.71
C GLN A 356 -5.83 -6.98 21.46
N ARG A 357 -5.09 -7.89 22.12
CA ARG A 357 -5.34 -9.32 22.07
C ARG A 357 -6.77 -9.68 22.49
N GLN A 358 -7.26 -9.10 23.59
CA GLN A 358 -8.61 -9.34 24.09
C GLN A 358 -9.67 -8.84 23.09
N TYR A 359 -9.48 -7.66 22.48
CA TYR A 359 -10.39 -7.17 21.45
C TYR A 359 -10.42 -8.04 20.19
N LEU A 360 -9.27 -8.54 19.73
CA LEU A 360 -9.22 -9.43 18.57
C LEU A 360 -9.91 -10.78 18.86
N VAL A 361 -9.65 -11.37 20.02
CA VAL A 361 -10.32 -12.60 20.47
C VAL A 361 -11.84 -12.39 20.58
N TRP A 362 -12.25 -11.30 21.20
CA TRP A 362 -13.66 -10.94 21.30
C TRP A 362 -14.30 -10.78 19.90
N LEU A 363 -13.65 -10.09 18.98
CA LEU A 363 -14.13 -9.91 17.62
C LEU A 363 -14.27 -11.25 16.88
N MET A 364 -13.30 -12.15 17.03
CA MET A 364 -13.38 -13.52 16.47
C MET A 364 -14.59 -14.28 16.99
N GLN A 365 -14.86 -14.21 18.31
CA GLN A 365 -16.01 -14.87 18.93
C GLN A 365 -17.34 -14.30 18.42
N GLN A 366 -17.48 -12.96 18.35
CA GLN A 366 -18.69 -12.30 17.86
C GLN A 366 -18.94 -12.60 16.37
N ALA A 367 -17.89 -12.52 15.56
CA ALA A 367 -17.94 -12.85 14.15
C ALA A 367 -18.38 -14.32 13.95
N ARG A 368 -17.77 -15.25 14.71
CA ARG A 368 -18.13 -16.67 14.69
C ARG A 368 -19.59 -16.90 15.06
N ALA A 369 -20.06 -16.32 16.15
CA ALA A 369 -21.46 -16.40 16.54
C ALA A 369 -22.39 -15.88 15.44
N THR A 370 -22.04 -14.80 14.76
CA THR A 370 -22.84 -14.18 13.71
C THR A 370 -22.99 -15.08 12.48
N PHE A 371 -21.89 -15.66 11.96
CA PHE A 371 -22.00 -16.52 10.77
C PHE A 371 -22.50 -17.93 11.09
N LEU A 372 -22.51 -18.37 12.36
CA LEU A 372 -23.13 -19.62 12.78
C LEU A 372 -24.62 -19.50 13.13
N ALA A 373 -25.06 -18.37 13.71
CA ALA A 373 -26.43 -18.20 14.24
C ALA A 373 -27.53 -18.18 13.17
N ARG A 374 -27.19 -17.95 11.89
CA ARG A 374 -28.16 -17.73 10.81
C ARG A 374 -28.46 -19.00 10.00
N ARG A 375 -28.39 -20.19 10.61
CA ARG A 375 -28.62 -21.47 9.95
C ARG A 375 -29.94 -22.10 10.36
N PRO A 376 -30.92 -22.26 9.44
CA PRO A 376 -32.00 -23.24 9.64
C PRO A 376 -31.51 -24.68 9.42
N ASN A 377 -30.59 -24.93 8.47
CA ASN A 377 -29.88 -26.21 8.26
C ASN A 377 -28.46 -25.92 7.77
N PRO A 378 -27.41 -26.21 8.54
CA PRO A 378 -26.06 -25.92 8.11
C PRO A 378 -25.68 -26.81 6.92
N PRO A 379 -25.35 -26.25 5.73
CA PRO A 379 -24.62 -27.02 4.74
C PRO A 379 -23.28 -27.45 5.36
N GLN A 380 -22.82 -28.66 5.03
CA GLN A 380 -21.52 -29.15 5.47
C GLN A 380 -20.44 -28.13 5.13
N SER A 381 -19.48 -27.93 6.04
CA SER A 381 -18.37 -27.00 5.83
C SER A 381 -17.64 -27.34 4.52
N PRO A 382 -17.45 -26.41 3.58
CA PRO A 382 -16.77 -26.70 2.32
C PRO A 382 -15.28 -26.97 2.48
N TRP A 383 -14.72 -26.85 3.70
CA TRP A 383 -13.29 -27.04 3.97
C TRP A 383 -13.01 -28.15 5.01
N GLY A 384 -14.00 -28.93 5.44
CA GLY A 384 -13.79 -30.07 6.32
C GLY A 384 -15.07 -30.80 6.73
N ALA A 385 -14.96 -32.08 7.03
CA ALA A 385 -16.08 -32.93 7.43
C ALA A 385 -16.60 -32.67 8.85
N THR A 386 -15.78 -32.05 9.70
CA THR A 386 -16.13 -31.63 11.07
C THR A 386 -16.58 -30.19 11.05
N GLY A 387 -17.83 -30.00 10.69
CA GLY A 387 -18.42 -28.67 10.52
C GLY A 387 -18.35 -27.79 11.76
N PHE A 388 -18.48 -26.51 11.56
CA PHE A 388 -18.80 -25.50 12.56
C PHE A 388 -20.15 -25.81 13.26
N GLY A 389 -20.27 -26.95 13.92
CA GLY A 389 -21.36 -27.23 14.84
C GLY A 389 -21.06 -26.57 16.19
N PRO A 390 -22.07 -26.08 16.93
CA PRO A 390 -21.86 -25.76 18.35
C PRO A 390 -21.30 -27.01 19.03
N PRO A 391 -20.40 -26.87 20.03
CA PRO A 391 -19.98 -28.02 20.82
C PRO A 391 -21.25 -28.70 21.34
N ALA A 392 -21.32 -30.02 21.21
CA ALA A 392 -22.38 -30.80 21.79
C ALA A 392 -22.40 -30.46 23.30
N ARG A 393 -23.60 -30.14 23.82
CA ARG A 393 -23.83 -29.84 25.24
C ARG A 393 -23.42 -31.00 26.10
#